data_58d956cbd1eb3be36fb466b38bf2aeec
#
_entry.id   58d956cbd1eb3be36fb466b38bf2aeec
#
_cell.length_a   1.000
_cell.length_b   1.000
_cell.length_c   1.000
_cell.angle_alpha   90.00
_cell.angle_beta   90.00
_cell.angle_gamma   90.00
#
_symmetry.space_group_name_H-M   'P 1'
#
loop_
_entity.id
_entity.type
_entity.pdbx_description
1 polymer ?
#
loop_
_entity_poly.entity_id
_entity_poly.type
_entity_poly.pdbx_seq_one_letter_code
_entity_poly.pdbx_strand_id
1 'polypeptide(L)'
;MHRRGGNHYSSIVFAFKNLWRNKFLSLATVAVMALILFIFNVILTINVLSTAIIEDVYEQVDIIVYLEDSADIFEVNTMIEEISSVDKVIAVTYTTKEEALADYLELYPEQGNPFEAYGIENPLPANIQITTESPENHPQINDIVEKYEDLTLTTESNGENQTLVDQVLTI
;
A
#
# COMPACT_ATOMS: atom_id res chain seq x y z
N MET A 1 61.84 39.66 3.35
CA MET A 1 60.80 38.61 3.46
C MET A 1 59.59 39.12 4.28
N HIS A 2 58.57 39.70 3.60
CA HIS A 2 57.45 40.32 4.27
C HIS A 2 56.30 39.32 4.26
N ARG A 3 55.95 38.72 5.40
CA ARG A 3 54.78 37.87 5.62
C ARG A 3 53.56 38.77 5.59
N ARG A 4 52.77 38.72 4.48
CA ARG A 4 51.37 39.20 4.41
C ARG A 4 50.48 38.20 5.13
N GLY A 5 50.29 38.40 6.43
CA GLY A 5 49.18 37.82 7.16
C GLY A 5 47.90 38.51 6.72
N GLY A 6 47.18 37.95 5.78
CA GLY A 6 45.91 38.51 5.34
C GLY A 6 44.88 38.52 6.50
N ASN A 7 44.43 39.71 6.87
CA ASN A 7 43.39 39.91 7.86
C ASN A 7 42.02 39.39 7.36
N HIS A 8 41.78 38.10 7.45
CA HIS A 8 40.48 37.49 7.14
C HIS A 8 39.34 38.12 7.96
N TYR A 9 39.62 38.56 9.18
CA TYR A 9 38.68 39.30 10.02
C TYR A 9 38.20 40.62 9.39
N SER A 10 39.13 41.36 8.77
CA SER A 10 38.82 42.62 8.12
C SER A 10 37.89 42.46 6.93
N SER A 11 38.06 41.38 6.16
CA SER A 11 37.24 41.09 4.97
C SER A 11 35.81 40.69 5.36
N ILE A 12 35.64 39.93 6.42
CA ILE A 12 34.31 39.52 6.93
C ILE A 12 33.53 40.73 7.47
N VAL A 13 34.20 41.59 8.27
CA VAL A 13 33.56 42.79 8.82
C VAL A 13 33.18 43.76 7.68
N PHE A 14 34.02 43.89 6.66
CA PHE A 14 33.70 44.72 5.50
C PHE A 14 32.55 44.20 4.68
N ALA A 15 32.46 42.87 4.48
CA ALA A 15 31.33 42.21 3.83
C ALA A 15 30.02 42.47 4.60
N PHE A 16 30.04 42.31 5.92
CA PHE A 16 28.87 42.53 6.77
C PHE A 16 28.39 44.01 6.73
N LYS A 17 29.31 44.96 6.75
CA LYS A 17 29.01 46.39 6.65
C LYS A 17 28.41 46.76 5.28
N ASN A 18 28.90 46.11 4.23
CA ASN A 18 28.37 46.30 2.87
C ASN A 18 26.99 45.69 2.70
N LEU A 19 26.72 44.53 3.30
CA LEU A 19 25.41 43.90 3.38
C LEU A 19 24.40 44.83 4.08
N TRP A 20 24.76 45.41 5.22
CA TRP A 20 23.91 46.31 5.98
C TRP A 20 23.58 47.61 5.24
N ARG A 21 24.56 48.16 4.48
CA ARG A 21 24.34 49.35 3.67
C ARG A 21 23.36 49.15 2.52
N ASN A 22 23.32 47.91 1.94
CA ASN A 22 22.43 47.51 0.86
C ASN A 22 21.35 46.53 1.32
N LYS A 23 20.78 46.78 2.50
CA LYS A 23 19.86 45.84 3.17
C LYS A 23 18.69 45.35 2.32
N PHE A 24 18.11 46.23 1.48
CA PHE A 24 16.97 45.81 0.63
C PHE A 24 17.42 44.86 -0.48
N LEU A 25 18.54 45.12 -1.14
CA LEU A 25 19.06 44.24 -2.18
C LEU A 25 19.55 42.91 -1.59
N SER A 26 20.23 42.94 -0.46
CA SER A 26 20.67 41.75 0.26
C SER A 26 19.47 40.90 0.76
N LEU A 27 18.47 41.57 1.30
CA LEU A 27 17.24 40.89 1.74
C LEU A 27 16.52 40.21 0.57
N ALA A 28 16.41 40.87 -0.58
CA ALA A 28 15.81 40.30 -1.78
C ALA A 28 16.59 39.05 -2.26
N THR A 29 17.90 39.12 -2.27
CA THR A 29 18.74 37.96 -2.67
C THR A 29 18.58 36.79 -1.70
N VAL A 30 18.59 37.05 -0.39
CA VAL A 30 18.36 36.00 0.63
C VAL A 30 16.99 35.42 0.52
N ALA A 31 15.97 36.26 0.27
CA ALA A 31 14.60 35.76 0.09
C ALA A 31 14.46 34.84 -1.14
N VAL A 32 15.08 35.20 -2.26
CA VAL A 32 15.10 34.34 -3.45
C VAL A 32 15.83 33.03 -3.19
N MET A 33 17.01 33.08 -2.56
CA MET A 33 17.73 31.86 -2.19
C MET A 33 16.93 30.98 -1.22
N ALA A 34 16.30 31.58 -0.22
CA ALA A 34 15.45 30.85 0.72
C ALA A 34 14.26 30.19 0.01
N LEU A 35 13.65 30.88 -0.95
CA LEU A 35 12.55 30.34 -1.73
C LEU A 35 13.00 29.11 -2.58
N ILE A 36 14.16 29.23 -3.24
CA ILE A 36 14.71 28.14 -4.04
C ILE A 36 14.99 26.92 -3.15
N LEU A 37 15.64 27.13 -1.99
CA LEU A 37 15.93 26.06 -1.04
C LEU A 37 14.64 25.46 -0.47
N PHE A 38 13.62 26.27 -0.23
CA PHE A 38 12.33 25.81 0.24
C PHE A 38 11.65 24.91 -0.79
N ILE A 39 11.59 25.34 -2.06
CA ILE A 39 11.03 24.53 -3.16
C ILE A 39 11.79 23.22 -3.30
N PHE A 40 13.12 23.27 -3.26
CA PHE A 40 13.94 22.06 -3.33
C PHE A 40 13.66 21.09 -2.18
N ASN A 41 13.53 21.63 -0.95
CA ASN A 41 13.17 20.84 0.23
C ASN A 41 11.79 20.20 0.10
N VAL A 42 10.78 20.95 -0.40
CA VAL A 42 9.44 20.42 -0.65
C VAL A 42 9.48 19.27 -1.66
N ILE A 43 10.23 19.41 -2.75
CA ILE A 43 10.38 18.35 -3.76
C ILE A 43 11.03 17.11 -3.16
N LEU A 44 12.07 17.25 -2.36
CA LEU A 44 12.72 16.14 -1.68
C LEU A 44 11.76 15.44 -0.69
N THR A 45 11.01 16.24 0.08
CA THR A 45 10.04 15.70 1.04
C THR A 45 8.95 14.90 0.34
N ILE A 46 8.39 15.43 -0.75
CA ILE A 46 7.37 14.71 -1.54
C ILE A 46 7.95 13.41 -2.10
N ASN A 47 9.19 13.43 -2.60
CA ASN A 47 9.81 12.23 -3.16
C ASN A 47 9.99 11.13 -2.10
N VAL A 48 10.54 11.48 -0.94
CA VAL A 48 10.72 10.54 0.17
C VAL A 48 9.37 10.04 0.71
N LEU A 49 8.40 10.94 0.84
CA LEU A 49 7.07 10.59 1.34
C LEU A 49 6.32 9.67 0.36
N SER A 50 6.44 9.95 -0.95
CA SER A 50 5.83 9.09 -1.98
C SER A 50 6.38 7.67 -1.93
N THR A 51 7.68 7.50 -1.75
CA THR A 51 8.29 6.16 -1.63
C THR A 51 7.80 5.44 -0.38
N ALA A 52 7.76 6.12 0.76
CA ALA A 52 7.29 5.53 2.02
C ALA A 52 5.80 5.16 2.00
N ILE A 53 4.94 6.01 1.39
CA ILE A 53 3.50 5.71 1.27
C ILE A 53 3.27 4.55 0.30
N ILE A 54 4.04 4.48 -0.78
CA ILE A 54 3.93 3.40 -1.75
C ILE A 54 4.31 2.06 -1.09
N GLU A 55 5.41 2.00 -0.33
CA GLU A 55 5.80 0.81 0.42
C GLU A 55 4.70 0.40 1.41
N ASP A 56 4.17 1.30 2.23
CA ASP A 56 3.11 1.02 3.21
C ASP A 56 1.78 0.61 2.56
N VAL A 57 1.45 1.13 1.37
CA VAL A 57 0.22 0.78 0.65
C VAL A 57 0.38 -0.54 -0.11
N TYR A 58 1.56 -0.83 -0.66
CA TYR A 58 1.82 -2.11 -1.33
C TYR A 58 1.98 -3.29 -0.36
N GLU A 59 2.38 -3.05 0.89
CA GLU A 59 2.37 -4.09 1.94
C GLU A 59 0.95 -4.55 2.32
N GLN A 60 -0.10 -3.84 1.87
CA GLN A 60 -1.51 -4.13 2.18
C GLN A 60 -2.36 -4.47 0.96
N VAL A 61 -1.79 -4.74 -0.20
CA VAL A 61 -2.56 -5.22 -1.34
C VAL A 61 -2.71 -6.73 -1.24
N ASP A 62 -3.69 -7.12 -0.44
CA ASP A 62 -4.09 -8.50 -0.33
C ASP A 62 -5.08 -8.86 -1.43
N ILE A 63 -4.86 -10.00 -2.07
CA ILE A 63 -5.84 -10.62 -2.95
C ILE A 63 -6.71 -11.51 -2.08
N ILE A 64 -8.03 -11.32 -2.15
CA ILE A 64 -8.99 -12.17 -1.44
C ILE A 64 -9.74 -13.00 -2.48
N VAL A 65 -9.61 -14.32 -2.34
CA VAL A 65 -10.33 -15.30 -3.17
C VAL A 65 -11.42 -15.93 -2.33
N TYR A 66 -12.66 -15.72 -2.71
CA TYR A 66 -13.80 -16.35 -2.04
C TYR A 66 -14.06 -17.73 -2.61
N LEU A 67 -14.39 -18.69 -1.74
CA LEU A 67 -14.57 -20.08 -2.10
C LEU A 67 -16.04 -20.45 -2.12
N GLU A 68 -16.39 -21.37 -3.03
CA GLU A 68 -17.68 -22.02 -3.07
C GLU A 68 -17.90 -22.92 -1.83
N ASP A 69 -19.14 -23.03 -1.36
CA ASP A 69 -19.50 -23.89 -0.24
C ASP A 69 -19.24 -25.39 -0.53
N SER A 70 -19.18 -25.75 -1.80
CA SER A 70 -18.90 -27.10 -2.30
C SER A 70 -17.42 -27.38 -2.49
N ALA A 71 -16.53 -26.43 -2.29
CA ALA A 71 -15.11 -26.57 -2.54
C ALA A 71 -14.49 -27.72 -1.71
N ASP A 72 -13.77 -28.63 -2.38
CA ASP A 72 -13.06 -29.71 -1.72
C ASP A 72 -11.80 -29.16 -1.02
N ILE A 73 -11.72 -29.43 0.29
CA ILE A 73 -10.61 -28.91 1.11
C ILE A 73 -9.22 -29.41 0.65
N PHE A 74 -9.15 -30.59 0.02
CA PHE A 74 -7.90 -31.10 -0.52
C PHE A 74 -7.46 -30.29 -1.74
N GLU A 75 -8.39 -29.95 -2.63
CA GLU A 75 -8.12 -29.11 -3.80
C GLU A 75 -7.78 -27.68 -3.39
N VAL A 76 -8.51 -27.13 -2.37
CA VAL A 76 -8.19 -25.82 -1.77
C VAL A 76 -6.76 -25.79 -1.22
N ASN A 77 -6.34 -26.83 -0.48
CA ASN A 77 -4.97 -26.90 0.03
C ASN A 77 -3.93 -26.99 -1.09
N THR A 78 -4.25 -27.71 -2.19
CA THR A 78 -3.37 -27.78 -3.35
C THR A 78 -3.20 -26.41 -4.02
N MET A 79 -4.28 -25.66 -4.17
CA MET A 79 -4.25 -24.29 -4.68
C MET A 79 -3.42 -23.37 -3.77
N ILE A 80 -3.58 -23.48 -2.44
CA ILE A 80 -2.79 -22.73 -1.47
C ILE A 80 -1.30 -23.04 -1.59
N GLU A 81 -0.93 -24.30 -1.78
CA GLU A 81 0.47 -24.70 -1.98
C GLU A 81 1.04 -24.15 -3.30
N GLU A 82 0.27 -24.18 -4.39
CA GLU A 82 0.68 -23.59 -5.67
C GLU A 82 0.86 -22.06 -5.53
N ILE A 83 -0.08 -21.35 -4.93
CA ILE A 83 0.02 -19.90 -4.70
C ILE A 83 1.21 -19.56 -3.78
N SER A 84 1.42 -20.33 -2.72
CA SER A 84 2.53 -20.11 -1.78
C SER A 84 3.90 -20.33 -2.43
N SER A 85 3.97 -21.05 -3.55
CA SER A 85 5.19 -21.26 -4.31
C SER A 85 5.56 -20.12 -5.26
N VAL A 86 4.62 -19.17 -5.48
CA VAL A 86 4.86 -17.99 -6.33
C VAL A 86 5.85 -17.06 -5.64
N ASP A 87 6.81 -16.55 -6.41
CA ASP A 87 7.81 -15.60 -5.89
C ASP A 87 7.13 -14.35 -5.31
N LYS A 88 7.67 -13.81 -4.21
CA LYS A 88 7.17 -12.62 -3.50
C LYS A 88 5.76 -12.77 -2.87
N VAL A 89 5.21 -13.97 -2.76
CA VAL A 89 4.08 -14.22 -1.87
C VAL A 89 4.62 -14.30 -0.43
N ILE A 90 4.11 -13.42 0.44
CA ILE A 90 4.56 -13.32 1.84
C ILE A 90 3.77 -14.28 2.72
N ALA A 91 2.45 -14.32 2.54
CA ALA A 91 1.55 -15.14 3.32
C ALA A 91 0.32 -15.55 2.50
N VAL A 92 -0.19 -16.73 2.80
CA VAL A 92 -1.48 -17.21 2.31
C VAL A 92 -2.25 -17.72 3.52
N THR A 93 -3.36 -17.06 3.83
CA THR A 93 -4.20 -17.36 4.99
C THR A 93 -5.55 -17.87 4.52
N TYR A 94 -5.93 -19.06 4.97
CA TYR A 94 -7.27 -19.61 4.74
C TYR A 94 -8.15 -19.29 5.92
N THR A 95 -9.33 -18.73 5.66
CA THR A 95 -10.35 -18.39 6.67
C THR A 95 -11.62 -19.19 6.37
N THR A 96 -12.05 -19.98 7.33
CA THR A 96 -13.31 -20.74 7.24
C THR A 96 -14.54 -19.82 7.35
N LYS A 97 -15.72 -20.32 6.99
CA LYS A 97 -16.99 -19.58 7.14
C LYS A 97 -17.24 -19.15 8.59
N GLU A 98 -16.92 -20.02 9.53
CA GLU A 98 -17.09 -19.78 10.96
C GLU A 98 -16.12 -18.71 11.46
N GLU A 99 -14.88 -18.75 11.02
CA GLU A 99 -13.88 -17.72 11.32
C GLU A 99 -14.26 -16.39 10.68
N ALA A 100 -14.68 -16.36 9.43
CA ALA A 100 -15.16 -15.15 8.75
C ALA A 100 -16.32 -14.48 9.50
N LEU A 101 -17.24 -15.27 10.06
CA LEU A 101 -18.32 -14.75 10.90
C LEU A 101 -17.77 -14.22 12.24
N ALA A 102 -16.82 -14.92 12.85
CA ALA A 102 -16.21 -14.47 14.10
C ALA A 102 -15.48 -13.13 13.92
N ASP A 103 -14.71 -12.99 12.85
CA ASP A 103 -14.01 -11.75 12.49
C ASP A 103 -15.02 -10.60 12.23
N TYR A 104 -16.11 -10.89 11.53
CA TYR A 104 -17.17 -9.92 11.33
C TYR A 104 -17.78 -9.42 12.64
N LEU A 105 -18.06 -10.33 13.58
CA LEU A 105 -18.62 -9.97 14.89
C LEU A 105 -17.62 -9.23 15.77
N GLU A 106 -16.33 -9.49 15.63
CA GLU A 106 -15.27 -8.75 16.34
C GLU A 106 -15.15 -7.32 15.80
N LEU A 107 -15.29 -7.12 14.50
CA LEU A 107 -15.27 -5.78 13.88
C LEU A 107 -16.53 -4.96 14.24
N TYR A 108 -17.67 -5.62 14.44
CA TYR A 108 -18.96 -4.97 14.70
C TYR A 108 -19.65 -5.47 15.98
N PRO A 109 -19.02 -5.33 17.15
CA PRO A 109 -19.53 -5.94 18.40
C PRO A 109 -20.88 -5.40 18.84
N GLU A 110 -21.23 -4.17 18.45
CA GLU A 110 -22.49 -3.56 18.82
C GLU A 110 -23.70 -4.08 18.01
N GLN A 111 -23.47 -4.66 16.86
CA GLN A 111 -24.53 -5.14 15.97
C GLN A 111 -25.00 -6.57 16.29
N GLY A 112 -24.20 -7.32 17.06
CA GLY A 112 -24.48 -8.75 17.29
C GLY A 112 -24.45 -9.54 16.00
N ASN A 113 -24.96 -10.77 16.03
CA ASN A 113 -25.07 -11.59 14.83
C ASN A 113 -26.35 -11.23 14.04
N PRO A 114 -26.26 -10.47 12.94
CA PRO A 114 -27.44 -10.06 12.20
C PRO A 114 -28.14 -11.23 11.50
N PHE A 115 -27.41 -12.29 11.16
CA PHE A 115 -27.93 -13.44 10.44
C PHE A 115 -28.82 -14.29 11.35
N GLU A 116 -28.39 -14.51 12.59
CA GLU A 116 -29.15 -15.24 13.60
C GLU A 116 -30.48 -14.53 13.95
N ALA A 117 -30.46 -13.19 14.00
CA ALA A 117 -31.66 -12.40 14.25
C ALA A 117 -32.75 -12.60 13.18
N TYR A 118 -32.38 -12.95 11.96
CA TYR A 118 -33.28 -13.22 10.83
C TYR A 118 -33.46 -14.71 10.56
N GLY A 119 -32.83 -15.59 11.36
CA GLY A 119 -32.90 -17.03 11.15
C GLY A 119 -32.20 -17.48 9.85
N ILE A 120 -31.24 -16.75 9.39
CA ILE A 120 -30.43 -17.02 8.19
C ILE A 120 -29.17 -17.76 8.64
N GLU A 121 -28.82 -18.85 7.98
CA GLU A 121 -27.56 -19.52 8.14
C GLU A 121 -26.41 -18.57 7.68
N ASN A 122 -25.20 -18.75 8.25
CA ASN A 122 -24.07 -17.91 7.92
C ASN A 122 -23.85 -17.79 6.39
N PRO A 123 -24.09 -16.62 5.79
CA PRO A 123 -23.95 -16.43 4.34
C PRO A 123 -22.51 -16.05 3.93
N LEU A 124 -21.61 -15.84 4.90
CA LEU A 124 -20.25 -15.46 4.59
C LEU A 124 -19.49 -16.65 4.01
N PRO A 125 -18.86 -16.51 2.84
CA PRO A 125 -18.06 -17.57 2.25
C PRO A 125 -16.74 -17.76 2.98
N ALA A 126 -16.16 -18.96 2.90
CA ALA A 126 -14.76 -19.14 3.19
C ALA A 126 -13.90 -18.36 2.19
N ASN A 127 -12.72 -17.95 2.60
CA ASN A 127 -11.84 -17.17 1.74
C ASN A 127 -10.35 -17.51 1.94
N ILE A 128 -9.55 -17.17 0.93
CA ILE A 128 -8.10 -17.23 0.98
C ILE A 128 -7.59 -15.81 0.80
N GLN A 129 -6.88 -15.31 1.79
CA GLN A 129 -6.20 -14.02 1.74
C GLN A 129 -4.73 -14.24 1.37
N ILE A 130 -4.29 -13.58 0.31
CA ILE A 130 -2.95 -13.71 -0.26
C ILE A 130 -2.25 -12.37 -0.15
N THR A 131 -1.25 -12.31 0.72
CA THR A 131 -0.41 -11.12 0.90
C THR A 131 0.82 -11.22 0.02
N THR A 132 1.04 -10.22 -0.83
CA THR A 132 2.18 -10.16 -1.75
C THR A 132 3.06 -8.95 -1.48
N GLU A 133 4.37 -9.08 -1.73
CA GLU A 133 5.33 -7.97 -1.62
C GLU A 133 5.11 -6.90 -2.70
N SER A 134 4.53 -7.29 -3.84
CA SER A 134 4.33 -6.40 -4.99
C SER A 134 3.20 -6.90 -5.88
N PRO A 135 2.40 -6.00 -6.48
CA PRO A 135 1.31 -6.37 -7.40
C PRO A 135 1.80 -6.96 -8.72
N GLU A 136 3.10 -6.97 -8.99
CA GLU A 136 3.67 -7.53 -10.23
C GLU A 136 3.36 -9.01 -10.43
N ASN A 137 3.11 -9.76 -9.35
CA ASN A 137 2.82 -11.19 -9.39
C ASN A 137 1.32 -11.53 -9.40
N HIS A 138 0.45 -10.52 -9.32
CA HIS A 138 -0.99 -10.73 -9.39
C HIS A 138 -1.44 -11.52 -10.64
N PRO A 139 -0.89 -11.29 -11.86
CA PRO A 139 -1.24 -12.09 -13.03
C PRO A 139 -0.96 -13.59 -12.85
N GLN A 140 0.17 -13.96 -12.23
CA GLN A 140 0.50 -15.35 -11.95
C GLN A 140 -0.44 -16.00 -10.94
N ILE A 141 -0.83 -15.24 -9.91
CA ILE A 141 -1.79 -15.68 -8.91
C ILE A 141 -3.17 -15.86 -9.56
N ASN A 142 -3.59 -14.92 -10.41
CA ASN A 142 -4.82 -15.03 -11.17
C ASN A 142 -4.84 -16.26 -12.06
N ASP A 143 -3.76 -16.57 -12.78
CA ASP A 143 -3.66 -17.78 -13.62
C ASP A 143 -3.86 -19.06 -12.79
N ILE A 144 -3.33 -19.09 -11.55
CA ILE A 144 -3.55 -20.22 -10.63
C ILE A 144 -5.00 -20.26 -10.18
N VAL A 145 -5.59 -19.14 -9.74
CA VAL A 145 -6.98 -19.07 -9.28
C VAL A 145 -7.93 -19.49 -10.40
N GLU A 146 -7.70 -19.05 -11.64
CA GLU A 146 -8.50 -19.43 -12.82
C GLU A 146 -8.45 -20.93 -13.11
N LYS A 147 -7.31 -21.61 -12.86
CA LYS A 147 -7.19 -23.07 -12.95
C LYS A 147 -8.14 -23.80 -11.98
N TYR A 148 -8.49 -23.16 -10.86
CA TYR A 148 -9.38 -23.67 -9.82
C TYR A 148 -10.70 -22.91 -9.76
N GLU A 149 -11.20 -22.40 -10.90
CA GLU A 149 -12.44 -21.62 -10.97
C GLU A 149 -13.66 -22.36 -10.38
N ASP A 150 -13.69 -23.68 -10.49
CA ASP A 150 -14.76 -24.52 -9.92
C ASP A 150 -14.84 -24.46 -8.37
N LEU A 151 -13.76 -24.00 -7.71
CA LEU A 151 -13.68 -23.86 -6.25
C LEU A 151 -13.98 -22.43 -5.80
N THR A 152 -14.01 -21.48 -6.72
CA THR A 152 -14.09 -20.05 -6.40
C THR A 152 -15.43 -19.46 -6.77
N LEU A 153 -15.90 -18.52 -5.94
CA LEU A 153 -17.09 -17.74 -6.26
C LEU A 153 -16.77 -16.79 -7.42
N THR A 154 -17.47 -16.99 -8.55
CA THR A 154 -17.40 -16.10 -9.70
C THR A 154 -18.63 -15.21 -9.75
N THR A 155 -18.42 -13.92 -10.05
CA THR A 155 -19.53 -12.99 -10.30
C THR A 155 -19.66 -12.78 -11.80
N GLU A 156 -20.82 -13.15 -12.39
CA GLU A 156 -21.15 -12.73 -13.75
C GLU A 156 -21.38 -11.21 -13.78
N SER A 157 -20.39 -10.48 -14.26
CA SER A 157 -20.56 -9.06 -14.59
C SER A 157 -20.49 -8.90 -16.11
N ASN A 158 -21.63 -8.55 -16.72
CA ASN A 158 -21.77 -8.20 -18.14
C ASN A 158 -21.36 -9.28 -19.17
N GLY A 159 -21.49 -10.58 -18.82
CA GLY A 159 -21.24 -11.68 -19.77
C GLY A 159 -19.77 -12.11 -19.91
N GLU A 160 -18.90 -11.61 -19.07
CA GLU A 160 -17.58 -12.16 -18.82
C GLU A 160 -17.54 -12.65 -17.38
N ASN A 161 -17.12 -13.91 -17.18
CA ASN A 161 -16.86 -14.47 -15.86
C ASN A 161 -15.67 -13.71 -15.27
N GLN A 162 -15.93 -12.71 -14.44
CA GLN A 162 -14.91 -12.05 -13.64
C GLN A 162 -14.94 -12.67 -12.26
N THR A 163 -13.82 -13.25 -11.83
CA THR A 163 -13.60 -13.62 -10.43
C THR A 163 -13.76 -12.37 -9.56
N LEU A 164 -14.31 -12.50 -8.35
CA LEU A 164 -14.49 -11.37 -7.42
C LEU A 164 -13.20 -10.59 -7.14
N VAL A 165 -12.04 -11.15 -7.49
CA VAL A 165 -10.73 -10.51 -7.46
C VAL A 165 -10.67 -9.25 -8.34
N ASP A 166 -11.33 -9.24 -9.51
CA ASP A 166 -11.30 -8.10 -10.43
C ASP A 166 -12.13 -6.90 -9.94
N GLN A 167 -13.11 -7.11 -9.07
CA GLN A 167 -13.93 -6.01 -8.52
C GLN A 167 -13.20 -5.17 -7.48
N VAL A 168 -12.23 -5.71 -6.75
CA VAL A 168 -11.47 -4.98 -5.72
C VAL A 168 -10.38 -4.11 -6.35
N LEU A 169 -9.89 -4.46 -7.55
CA LEU A 169 -8.83 -3.71 -8.25
C LEU A 169 -9.35 -2.49 -9.04
N THR A 170 -10.67 -2.26 -9.09
CA THR A 170 -11.27 -1.17 -9.90
C THR A 170 -11.80 0.00 -9.05
N ILE A 171 -11.57 0.01 -7.73
CA ILE A 171 -11.84 1.13 -6.83
C ILE A 171 -10.51 1.79 -6.46
#